data_13b020197881a77113976d0580e7bf10
#
_entry.id   13b020197881a77113976d0580e7bf10
#
_cell.length_a   1.000
_cell.length_b   1.000
_cell.length_c   1.000
_cell.angle_alpha   90.00
_cell.angle_beta   90.00
_cell.angle_gamma   90.00
#
_symmetry.space_group_name_H-M   'P 1'
#
loop_
_entity.id
_entity.type
_entity.pdbx_description
1 polymer ?
#
loop_
_entity_poly.entity_id
_entity_poly.type
_entity_poly.pdbx_seq_one_letter_code
_entity_poly.pdbx_strand_id
1 'polypeptide(L)' 'MERAVLHIDGMSCGHCLNAVNQALARVPGVQVDNVRIGRAEVSYDGARVTPALLEAAVTDAGYRATLQP' A
#
# COMPACT_ATOMS: atom_id res chain seq x y z
N MET A 1 5.31 15.45 2.15
CA MET A 1 5.03 14.01 2.07
C MET A 1 5.20 13.53 0.65
N GLU A 2 5.72 12.36 0.48
CA GLU A 2 5.94 11.80 -0.83
C GLU A 2 4.80 10.88 -1.22
N ARG A 3 4.53 10.78 -2.50
CA ARG A 3 3.49 9.92 -3.03
C ARG A 3 4.09 8.66 -3.63
N ALA A 4 3.38 7.57 -3.46
CA ALA A 4 3.76 6.30 -4.06
C ALA A 4 2.53 5.60 -4.61
N VAL A 5 2.72 4.89 -5.71
CA VAL A 5 1.69 4.06 -6.32
C VAL A 5 2.19 2.62 -6.28
N LEU A 6 1.38 1.74 -5.72
CA LEU A 6 1.71 0.33 -5.63
C LEU A 6 0.83 -0.47 -6.58
N HIS A 7 1.45 -1.33 -7.35
CA HIS A 7 0.76 -2.36 -8.12
C HIS A 7 0.59 -3.57 -7.21
N ILE A 8 -0.63 -4.07 -7.09
CA ILE A 8 -0.91 -5.16 -6.18
C ILE A 8 -1.52 -6.32 -6.95
N ASP A 9 -0.82 -7.45 -6.93
CA ASP A 9 -1.31 -8.67 -7.56
C ASP A 9 -2.11 -9.49 -6.56
N GLY A 10 -3.11 -10.20 -7.07
CA GLY A 10 -3.93 -11.08 -6.24
C GLY A 10 -5.18 -10.43 -5.68
N MET A 11 -5.41 -9.16 -5.94
CA MET A 11 -6.65 -8.49 -5.55
C MET A 11 -7.74 -8.81 -6.55
N SER A 12 -8.80 -9.46 -6.09
CA SER A 12 -9.88 -9.85 -6.98
C SER A 12 -11.27 -9.53 -6.44
N CYS A 13 -11.37 -8.95 -5.24
CA CYS A 13 -12.66 -8.68 -4.61
C CYS A 13 -12.58 -7.50 -3.65
N GLY A 14 -13.74 -7.05 -3.19
CA GLY A 14 -13.82 -5.92 -2.28
C GLY A 14 -13.15 -6.15 -0.91
N HIS A 15 -13.09 -7.39 -0.45
CA HIS A 15 -12.39 -7.71 0.80
C HIS A 15 -10.91 -7.43 0.71
N CYS A 16 -10.34 -7.59 -0.48
CA CYS A 16 -8.94 -7.30 -0.71
C CYS A 16 -8.65 -5.82 -0.55
N LEU A 17 -9.56 -4.97 -1.01
CA LEU A 17 -9.41 -3.52 -0.84
C LEU A 17 -9.31 -3.14 0.63
N ASN A 18 -10.18 -3.70 1.47
CA ASN A 18 -10.16 -3.41 2.90
C ASN A 18 -8.88 -3.91 3.55
N ALA A 19 -8.45 -5.11 3.20
CA ALA A 19 -7.24 -5.70 3.78
C ALA A 19 -6.02 -4.87 3.46
N VAL A 20 -5.87 -4.44 2.21
CA VAL A 20 -4.74 -3.60 1.79
C VAL A 20 -4.82 -2.23 2.44
N ASN A 21 -6.00 -1.63 2.47
CA ASN A 21 -6.20 -0.33 3.10
C ASN A 21 -5.79 -0.36 4.58
N GLN A 22 -6.23 -1.37 5.31
CA GLN A 22 -5.89 -1.52 6.71
C GLN A 22 -4.39 -1.77 6.91
N ALA A 23 -3.80 -2.61 6.06
CA ALA A 23 -2.38 -2.91 6.16
C ALA A 23 -1.54 -1.66 5.98
N LEU A 24 -1.86 -0.84 4.97
CA LEU A 24 -1.13 0.39 4.71
C LEU A 24 -1.39 1.44 5.80
N ALA A 25 -2.62 1.52 6.29
CA ALA A 25 -2.98 2.50 7.32
C ALA A 25 -2.30 2.23 8.66
N ARG A 26 -1.87 0.99 8.89
CA ARG A 26 -1.15 0.64 10.13
C ARG A 26 0.29 1.10 10.13
N VAL A 27 0.86 1.43 8.99
CA VAL A 27 2.25 1.86 8.91
C VAL A 27 2.33 3.31 9.39
N PRO A 28 3.10 3.60 10.46
CA PRO A 28 3.23 4.98 10.95
C PRO A 28 3.84 5.87 9.87
N GLY A 29 3.26 7.05 9.69
CA GLY A 29 3.74 8.01 8.70
C GLY A 29 3.18 7.79 7.30
N VAL A 30 2.21 6.90 7.14
CA VAL A 30 1.57 6.64 5.85
C VAL A 30 0.13 7.12 5.88
N GLN A 31 -0.27 7.80 4.81
CA GLN A 31 -1.66 8.18 4.58
C GLN A 31 -2.13 7.52 3.29
N VAL A 32 -3.22 6.77 3.39
CA VAL A 32 -3.79 6.09 2.22
C VAL A 32 -4.68 7.10 1.50
N ASP A 33 -4.34 7.40 0.24
CA ASP A 33 -5.10 8.35 -0.56
C ASP A 33 -6.22 7.66 -1.33
N ASN A 34 -5.92 6.52 -1.95
CA ASN A 34 -6.90 5.80 -2.74
C ASN A 34 -6.45 4.36 -2.91
N VAL A 35 -7.37 3.41 -2.77
CA VAL A 35 -7.10 2.00 -3.01
C VAL A 35 -8.12 1.47 -4.00
N ARG A 36 -7.63 0.83 -5.05
CA ARG A 36 -8.46 0.19 -6.07
C ARG A 36 -7.96 -1.24 -6.26
N ILE A 37 -8.74 -2.04 -6.95
CA ILE A 37 -8.33 -3.40 -7.27
C ILE A 37 -7.07 -3.33 -8.13
N GLY A 38 -6.00 -3.92 -7.62
CA GLY A 38 -4.71 -3.96 -8.29
C GLY A 38 -3.84 -2.72 -8.12
N ARG A 39 -4.32 -1.70 -7.39
CA ARG A 39 -3.56 -0.45 -7.28
C ARG A 39 -3.86 0.27 -5.96
N ALA A 40 -2.81 0.79 -5.34
CA ALA A 40 -2.96 1.62 -4.14
C ALA A 40 -2.13 2.89 -4.29
N GLU A 41 -2.73 4.02 -3.96
CA GLU A 41 -2.06 5.31 -3.95
C GLU A 41 -1.95 5.77 -2.51
N VAL A 42 -0.74 6.07 -2.08
CA VAL A 42 -0.47 6.47 -0.71
C VAL A 42 0.47 7.66 -0.67
N SER A 43 0.38 8.43 0.41
CA SER A 43 1.34 9.46 0.74
C SER A 43 2.09 9.00 1.99
N TYR A 44 3.38 9.25 2.05
CA TYR A 44 4.18 8.82 3.18
C TYR A 44 5.25 9.84 3.51
N ASP A 45 5.69 9.82 4.77
CA ASP A 45 6.78 10.66 5.24
C ASP A 45 8.09 9.97 4.91
N GLY A 46 8.81 10.49 3.92
CA GLY A 46 10.06 9.90 3.45
C GLY A 46 11.17 9.84 4.51
N ALA A 47 11.04 10.61 5.59
CA ALA A 47 11.99 10.55 6.69
C ALA A 47 11.72 9.38 7.64
N ARG A 48 10.51 8.83 7.61
CA ARG A 48 10.08 7.75 8.52
C ARG A 48 9.81 6.44 7.80
N VAL A 49 9.36 6.52 6.55
CA VAL A 49 8.85 5.38 5.81
C VAL A 49 9.65 5.26 4.53
N THR A 50 10.02 4.03 4.20
CA THR A 50 10.65 3.73 2.90
C THR A 50 9.64 3.01 2.03
N PRO A 51 9.78 3.08 0.70
CA PRO A 51 8.90 2.31 -0.21
C PRO A 51 8.90 0.82 0.10
N ALA A 52 10.02 0.28 0.58
CA ALA A 52 10.10 -1.13 0.94
C ALA A 52 9.15 -1.49 2.09
N LEU A 53 8.92 -0.56 3.03
CA LEU A 53 7.97 -0.78 4.12
C LEU A 53 6.55 -0.88 3.59
N LEU A 54 6.22 -0.09 2.57
CA LEU A 54 4.89 -0.14 1.95
C LEU A 54 4.66 -1.50 1.29
N GLU A 55 5.65 -1.96 0.53
CA GLU A 55 5.57 -3.28 -0.11
C GLU A 55 5.47 -4.39 0.93
N ALA A 56 6.25 -4.29 2.00
CA ALA A 56 6.22 -5.29 3.06
C ALA A 56 4.87 -5.35 3.76
N ALA A 57 4.24 -4.19 4.00
CA ALA A 57 2.93 -4.14 4.64
C ALA A 57 1.87 -4.85 3.80
N VAL A 58 1.90 -4.66 2.48
CA VAL A 58 0.96 -5.32 1.58
C VAL A 58 1.27 -6.82 1.50
N THR A 59 2.54 -7.19 1.46
CA THR A 59 2.95 -8.59 1.43
C THR A 59 2.50 -9.31 2.69
N ASP A 60 2.58 -8.67 3.85
CA ASP A 60 2.11 -9.25 5.11
C ASP A 60 0.60 -9.49 5.09
N ALA A 61 -0.14 -8.71 4.30
CA ALA A 61 -1.57 -8.92 4.14
C ALA A 61 -1.91 -10.08 3.19
N GLY A 62 -0.91 -10.69 2.56
CA GLY A 62 -1.10 -11.82 1.68
C GLY A 62 -1.12 -11.50 0.20
N TYR A 63 -0.69 -10.31 -0.19
CA TYR A 63 -0.69 -9.87 -1.57
C TYR A 63 0.73 -9.54 -2.02
N ARG A 64 0.93 -9.49 -3.33
CA ARG A 64 2.21 -9.08 -3.90
C ARG A 64 2.10 -7.64 -4.36
N ALA A 65 2.96 -6.78 -3.83
CA ALA A 65 2.99 -5.38 -4.18
C ALA A 65 4.29 -5.04 -4.90
N THR A 66 4.18 -4.20 -5.91
CA THR A 66 5.32 -3.67 -6.64
C THR A 66 5.18 -2.16 -6.72
N LEU A 67 6.20 -1.44 -6.29
CA LEU A 67 6.19 0.01 -6.34
C LEU A 67 6.34 0.47 -7.79
N GLN A 68 5.48 1.39 -8.20
CA GLN A 68 5.61 2.02 -9.52
C GLN A 68 6.51 3.25 -9.43
N PRO A 69 7.38 3.43 -10.41
CA PRO A 69 8.20 4.64 -10.45
C PRO A 69 7.39 5.90 -10.70
#